data_261e885f6d4dd0b76c8288c4986da670
#
_entry.id   261e885f6d4dd0b76c8288c4986da670
#
_cell.length_a   1.000
_cell.length_b   1.000
_cell.length_c   1.000
_cell.angle_alpha   90.00
_cell.angle_beta   90.00
_cell.angle_gamma   90.00
#
_symmetry.space_group_name_H-M   'P 1'
#
loop_
_entity.id
_entity.type
_entity.pdbx_description
1 polymer ?
#
loop_
_entity_poly.entity_id
_entity_poly.type
_entity_poly.pdbx_seq_one_letter_code
_entity_poly.pdbx_strand_id
1 'polypeptide(L)'
;MKKTILLFFTGLLLVCQASAKKPGFALWQLSPQGPSQMNSYVFVTDKGRVVVLDGGTADDAPFLRGFIAALGNHVDKWIVSHPHADHMGALTEILKAPQQMTIDTVYQSPMTDEQLRTDMNRKKLADAYFHALDSSGLPVVNLTEPGLKMKIDGMNMQVIGVAHPDILTNAYNNAS
;
A
#
# COMPACT_ATOMS: atom_id res chain seq x y z
N MET A 1 9.06 60.28 -55.51
CA MET A 1 8.03 59.70 -54.65
C MET A 1 8.67 58.43 -53.97
N LYS A 2 9.10 58.53 -52.73
CA LYS A 2 9.67 57.37 -51.96
C LYS A 2 8.51 56.70 -51.24
N LYS A 3 8.26 55.41 -51.54
CA LYS A 3 7.29 54.58 -50.84
C LYS A 3 7.93 53.97 -49.63
N THR A 4 7.56 54.39 -48.43
CA THR A 4 7.98 53.79 -47.18
C THR A 4 7.09 52.56 -46.92
N ILE A 5 7.67 51.37 -46.89
CA ILE A 5 6.98 50.12 -46.53
C ILE A 5 7.16 49.96 -45.01
N LEU A 6 6.03 50.05 -44.28
CA LEU A 6 5.96 49.81 -42.84
C LEU A 6 5.70 48.33 -42.62
N LEU A 7 6.72 47.59 -42.15
CA LEU A 7 6.57 46.20 -41.76
C LEU A 7 6.04 46.13 -40.32
N PHE A 8 4.80 45.66 -40.17
CA PHE A 8 4.23 45.29 -38.87
C PHE A 8 4.74 43.89 -38.48
N PHE A 9 5.62 43.83 -37.50
CA PHE A 9 6.00 42.58 -36.84
C PHE A 9 4.94 42.29 -35.75
N THR A 10 3.96 41.46 -36.04
CA THR A 10 3.08 40.88 -35.03
C THR A 10 3.80 39.76 -34.34
N GLY A 11 4.45 40.06 -33.20
CA GLY A 11 5.02 39.08 -32.31
C GLY A 11 3.92 38.21 -31.67
N LEU A 12 3.77 36.97 -32.13
CA LEU A 12 2.88 35.99 -31.51
C LEU A 12 3.54 35.51 -30.20
N LEU A 13 3.15 36.09 -29.07
CA LEU A 13 3.50 35.60 -27.73
C LEU A 13 2.77 34.26 -27.50
N LEU A 14 3.47 33.14 -27.73
CA LEU A 14 3.04 31.84 -27.25
C LEU A 14 3.20 31.83 -25.70
N VAL A 15 2.11 32.14 -25.02
CA VAL A 15 2.01 31.91 -23.58
C VAL A 15 1.88 30.39 -23.37
N CYS A 16 3.00 29.72 -23.14
CA CYS A 16 3.01 28.33 -22.70
C CYS A 16 2.45 28.32 -21.27
N GLN A 17 1.15 28.08 -21.12
CA GLN A 17 0.57 27.81 -19.81
C GLN A 17 1.09 26.44 -19.35
N ALA A 18 2.15 26.45 -18.59
CA ALA A 18 2.55 25.27 -17.82
C ALA A 18 1.46 25.00 -16.77
N SER A 19 0.48 24.17 -17.13
CA SER A 19 -0.47 23.64 -16.14
C SER A 19 0.33 22.83 -15.14
N ALA A 20 0.57 23.36 -13.94
CA ALA A 20 1.20 22.59 -12.87
C ALA A 20 0.31 21.37 -12.60
N LYS A 21 0.80 20.17 -12.97
CA LYS A 21 0.09 18.92 -12.70
C LYS A 21 -0.13 18.82 -11.20
N LYS A 22 -1.39 18.69 -10.76
CA LYS A 22 -1.68 18.48 -9.35
C LYS A 22 -0.96 17.21 -8.90
N PRO A 23 -0.28 17.21 -7.76
CA PRO A 23 0.29 16.00 -7.21
C PRO A 23 -0.78 14.92 -7.10
N GLY A 24 -0.50 13.75 -7.58
CA GLY A 24 -1.47 12.66 -7.65
C GLY A 24 -0.82 11.31 -7.41
N PHE A 25 -1.62 10.30 -7.57
CA PHE A 25 -1.20 8.91 -7.54
C PHE A 25 -2.03 8.09 -8.51
N ALA A 26 -1.50 6.95 -8.93
CA ALA A 26 -2.26 5.88 -9.57
C ALA A 26 -2.58 4.81 -8.52
N LEU A 27 -3.74 4.17 -8.66
CA LEU A 27 -4.20 3.07 -7.82
C LEU A 27 -4.51 1.86 -8.70
N TRP A 28 -3.95 0.71 -8.33
CA TRP A 28 -4.31 -0.60 -8.88
C TRP A 28 -4.95 -1.45 -7.79
N GLN A 29 -6.13 -1.98 -8.05
CA GLN A 29 -6.69 -3.11 -7.35
C GLN A 29 -6.27 -4.36 -8.13
N LEU A 30 -5.58 -5.28 -7.48
CA LEU A 30 -5.05 -6.48 -8.12
C LEU A 30 -6.09 -7.61 -8.09
N SER A 31 -6.07 -8.44 -9.14
CA SER A 31 -6.95 -9.59 -9.25
C SER A 31 -6.31 -10.85 -8.69
N PRO A 32 -7.09 -11.75 -8.05
CA PRO A 32 -6.57 -13.00 -7.49
C PRO A 32 -5.95 -13.89 -8.58
N GLN A 33 -4.91 -14.60 -8.22
CA GLN A 33 -4.23 -15.56 -9.08
C GLN A 33 -4.59 -17.02 -8.74
N GLY A 34 -5.36 -17.22 -7.70
CA GLY A 34 -5.85 -18.49 -7.22
C GLY A 34 -7.38 -18.53 -7.11
N PRO A 35 -7.95 -19.60 -6.53
CA PRO A 35 -9.39 -19.76 -6.37
C PRO A 35 -9.99 -18.91 -5.23
N SER A 36 -9.16 -18.26 -4.44
CA SER A 36 -9.56 -17.39 -3.34
C SER A 36 -9.61 -15.93 -3.79
N GLN A 37 -10.19 -15.07 -2.95
CA GLN A 37 -10.17 -13.62 -3.17
C GLN A 37 -8.81 -13.02 -2.81
N MET A 38 -8.42 -11.97 -3.53
CA MET A 38 -7.23 -11.17 -3.26
C MET A 38 -7.65 -9.75 -2.86
N ASN A 39 -7.39 -9.38 -1.62
CA ASN A 39 -7.46 -7.98 -1.22
C ASN A 39 -6.05 -7.40 -1.33
N SER A 40 -5.83 -6.61 -2.37
CA SER A 40 -4.53 -5.98 -2.61
C SER A 40 -4.68 -4.73 -3.45
N TYR A 41 -4.16 -3.63 -2.94
CA TYR A 41 -4.18 -2.34 -3.59
C TYR A 41 -2.77 -1.76 -3.62
N VAL A 42 -2.32 -1.32 -4.78
CA VAL A 42 -1.01 -0.70 -4.95
C VAL A 42 -1.20 0.75 -5.39
N PHE A 43 -0.66 1.66 -4.61
CA PHE A 43 -0.62 3.09 -4.92
C PHE A 43 0.78 3.47 -5.38
N VAL A 44 0.88 4.23 -6.46
CA VAL A 44 2.15 4.79 -6.92
C VAL A 44 1.98 6.29 -7.09
N THR A 45 2.78 7.06 -6.38
CA THR A 45 2.75 8.52 -6.47
C THR A 45 3.37 9.01 -7.78
N ASP A 46 3.12 10.27 -8.13
CA ASP A 46 3.73 10.92 -9.31
C ASP A 46 5.28 10.92 -9.27
N LYS A 47 5.90 10.69 -8.09
CA LYS A 47 7.35 10.58 -7.93
C LYS A 47 7.85 9.14 -7.81
N GLY A 48 6.97 8.16 -8.05
CA GLY A 48 7.31 6.74 -8.06
C GLY A 48 7.39 6.07 -6.69
N ARG A 49 6.88 6.72 -5.61
CA ARG A 49 6.77 6.08 -4.30
C ARG A 49 5.65 5.06 -4.29
N VAL A 50 5.90 3.90 -3.70
CA VAL A 50 4.98 2.76 -3.70
C VAL A 50 4.41 2.53 -2.32
N VAL A 51 3.08 2.45 -2.23
CA VAL A 51 2.37 2.01 -1.02
C VAL A 51 1.52 0.81 -1.37
N VAL A 52 1.62 -0.24 -0.58
CA VAL A 52 0.79 -1.44 -0.71
C VAL A 52 -0.19 -1.49 0.47
N LEU A 53 -1.47 -1.69 0.17
CA LEU A 53 -2.49 -1.99 1.18
C LEU A 53 -2.93 -3.43 0.97
N ASP A 54 -2.73 -4.26 1.99
CA ASP A 54 -2.92 -5.70 1.96
C ASP A 54 -2.04 -6.40 0.90
N GLY A 55 -2.36 -7.63 0.50
CA GLY A 55 -1.47 -8.32 -0.44
C GLY A 55 -2.09 -9.54 -1.12
N GLY A 56 -3.24 -10.01 -0.62
CA GLY A 56 -3.83 -11.25 -1.08
C GLY A 56 -3.35 -12.46 -0.29
N THR A 57 -3.66 -13.63 -0.81
CA THR A 57 -3.28 -14.94 -0.24
C THR A 57 -1.81 -15.29 -0.52
N ALA A 58 -1.34 -16.37 0.08
CA ALA A 58 0.01 -16.90 -0.20
C ALA A 58 0.22 -17.23 -1.68
N ASP A 59 -0.82 -17.72 -2.36
CA ASP A 59 -0.80 -18.06 -3.79
C ASP A 59 -0.63 -16.84 -4.69
N ASP A 60 -1.02 -15.64 -4.22
CA ASP A 60 -0.89 -14.39 -4.94
C ASP A 60 0.54 -13.78 -4.84
N ALA A 61 1.38 -14.28 -3.93
CA ALA A 61 2.70 -13.72 -3.67
C ALA A 61 3.61 -13.63 -4.91
N PRO A 62 3.69 -14.64 -5.80
CA PRO A 62 4.51 -14.54 -7.01
C PRO A 62 4.06 -13.41 -7.94
N PHE A 63 2.76 -13.24 -8.11
CA PHE A 63 2.18 -12.18 -8.95
C PHE A 63 2.44 -10.80 -8.37
N LEU A 64 2.13 -10.59 -7.07
CA LEU A 64 2.36 -9.33 -6.38
C LEU A 64 3.84 -8.96 -6.39
N ARG A 65 4.72 -9.93 -6.18
CA ARG A 65 6.18 -9.75 -6.27
C ARG A 65 6.60 -9.25 -7.67
N GLY A 66 6.10 -9.88 -8.72
CA GLY A 66 6.36 -9.46 -10.10
C GLY A 66 5.84 -8.05 -10.39
N PHE A 67 4.66 -7.72 -9.87
CA PHE A 67 4.07 -6.39 -10.01
C PHE A 67 4.93 -5.31 -9.33
N ILE A 68 5.36 -5.54 -8.09
CA ILE A 68 6.23 -4.61 -7.35
C ILE A 68 7.62 -4.52 -8.01
N ALA A 69 8.16 -5.63 -8.52
CA ALA A 69 9.43 -5.61 -9.24
C ALA A 69 9.39 -4.70 -10.49
N ALA A 70 8.27 -4.69 -11.22
CA ALA A 70 8.07 -3.78 -12.35
C ALA A 70 7.99 -2.29 -11.93
N LEU A 71 7.74 -2.01 -10.64
CA LEU A 71 7.72 -0.67 -10.05
C LEU A 71 9.05 -0.28 -9.38
N GLY A 72 10.11 -1.09 -9.53
CA GLY A 72 11.43 -0.80 -8.96
C GLY A 72 11.79 -1.61 -7.72
N ASN A 73 10.97 -2.60 -7.35
CA ASN A 73 11.23 -3.57 -6.26
C ASN A 73 11.41 -2.95 -4.87
N HIS A 74 10.81 -1.77 -4.66
CA HIS A 74 10.83 -1.04 -3.39
C HIS A 74 9.42 -0.63 -2.97
N VAL A 75 9.09 -0.82 -1.70
CA VAL A 75 7.81 -0.44 -1.09
C VAL A 75 8.08 0.51 0.08
N ASP A 76 7.63 1.75 -0.03
CA ASP A 76 7.79 2.75 1.02
C ASP A 76 6.94 2.44 2.26
N LYS A 77 5.72 1.96 2.05
CA LYS A 77 4.82 1.58 3.14
C LYS A 77 4.00 0.36 2.73
N TRP A 78 3.98 -0.63 3.59
CA TRP A 78 3.05 -1.75 3.47
C TRP A 78 2.05 -1.69 4.62
N ILE A 79 0.77 -1.62 4.32
CA ILE A 79 -0.31 -1.51 5.30
C ILE A 79 -1.10 -2.82 5.28
N VAL A 80 -1.19 -3.50 6.39
CA VAL A 80 -2.03 -4.69 6.57
C VAL A 80 -3.24 -4.28 7.39
N SER A 81 -4.42 -4.34 6.79
CA SER A 81 -5.66 -3.94 7.44
C SER A 81 -6.02 -4.85 8.60
N HIS A 82 -5.93 -6.16 8.39
CA HIS A 82 -6.15 -7.18 9.41
C HIS A 82 -5.55 -8.54 9.01
N PRO A 83 -5.32 -9.47 9.96
CA PRO A 83 -4.59 -10.70 9.69
C PRO A 83 -5.46 -11.85 9.12
N HIS A 84 -6.23 -11.59 8.07
CA HIS A 84 -6.84 -12.64 7.26
C HIS A 84 -5.90 -13.08 6.13
N ALA A 85 -6.04 -14.33 5.70
CA ALA A 85 -5.16 -14.93 4.71
C ALA A 85 -5.14 -14.17 3.37
N ASP A 86 -6.28 -13.68 2.94
CA ASP A 86 -6.48 -12.92 1.69
C ASP A 86 -6.03 -11.44 1.79
N HIS A 87 -5.51 -11.01 2.94
CA HIS A 87 -4.92 -9.70 3.19
C HIS A 87 -3.41 -9.79 3.43
N MET A 88 -2.97 -10.66 4.33
CA MET A 88 -1.56 -10.71 4.76
C MET A 88 -0.77 -11.89 4.17
N GLY A 89 -1.44 -12.84 3.47
CA GLY A 89 -0.82 -14.08 3.03
C GLY A 89 0.37 -13.87 2.10
N ALA A 90 0.21 -13.02 1.08
CA ALA A 90 1.30 -12.74 0.15
C ALA A 90 2.46 -12.01 0.83
N LEU A 91 2.19 -11.06 1.74
CA LEU A 91 3.24 -10.41 2.52
C LEU A 91 4.01 -11.42 3.36
N THR A 92 3.29 -12.37 4.00
CA THR A 92 3.93 -13.44 4.78
C THR A 92 4.96 -14.21 3.95
N GLU A 93 4.62 -14.60 2.72
CA GLU A 93 5.54 -15.32 1.84
C GLU A 93 6.66 -14.42 1.29
N ILE A 94 6.38 -13.14 1.08
CA ILE A 94 7.40 -12.15 0.69
C ILE A 94 8.41 -11.95 1.81
N LEU A 95 7.98 -11.85 3.07
CA LEU A 95 8.86 -11.67 4.23
C LEU A 95 9.77 -12.90 4.47
N LYS A 96 9.25 -14.11 4.27
CA LYS A 96 10.06 -15.36 4.37
C LYS A 96 11.16 -15.42 3.31
N ALA A 97 10.94 -14.86 2.14
CA ALA A 97 11.89 -14.87 1.03
C ALA A 97 11.81 -13.55 0.24
N PRO A 98 12.35 -12.45 0.76
CA PRO A 98 12.18 -11.11 0.17
C PRO A 98 12.81 -10.97 -1.22
N GLN A 99 13.77 -11.85 -1.56
CA GLN A 99 14.52 -11.84 -2.81
C GLN A 99 15.05 -10.46 -3.15
N GLN A 100 15.18 -9.63 -3.56
CA GLN A 100 15.68 -8.24 -3.72
C GLN A 100 14.65 -7.16 -3.39
N MET A 101 13.45 -7.53 -2.92
CA MET A 101 12.45 -6.54 -2.53
C MET A 101 12.84 -5.87 -1.21
N THR A 102 12.71 -4.57 -1.17
CA THR A 102 12.90 -3.77 0.05
C THR A 102 11.58 -3.15 0.49
N ILE A 103 11.36 -3.13 1.80
CA ILE A 103 10.17 -2.52 2.42
C ILE A 103 10.67 -1.60 3.54
N ASP A 104 10.27 -0.33 3.52
CA ASP A 104 10.74 0.62 4.54
C ASP A 104 10.02 0.45 5.87
N THR A 105 8.70 0.25 5.84
CA THR A 105 7.88 0.15 7.06
C THR A 105 6.62 -0.65 6.81
N VAL A 106 6.28 -1.53 7.74
CA VAL A 106 4.99 -2.22 7.78
C VAL A 106 4.08 -1.55 8.82
N TYR A 107 2.87 -1.24 8.43
CA TYR A 107 1.79 -0.75 9.30
C TYR A 107 0.78 -1.86 9.46
N GLN A 108 0.30 -2.09 10.68
CA GLN A 108 -0.69 -3.14 10.92
C GLN A 108 -1.66 -2.76 12.05
N SER A 109 -2.86 -3.30 12.00
CA SER A 109 -3.81 -3.26 13.11
C SER A 109 -3.54 -4.47 14.01
N PRO A 110 -3.01 -4.30 15.24
CA PRO A 110 -2.69 -5.42 16.12
C PRO A 110 -3.96 -6.07 16.65
N MET A 111 -3.88 -7.37 16.95
CA MET A 111 -4.91 -8.11 17.66
C MET A 111 -4.37 -8.63 19.00
N THR A 112 -5.23 -8.70 20.01
CA THR A 112 -4.90 -9.31 21.29
C THR A 112 -4.85 -10.85 21.17
N ASP A 113 -4.14 -11.51 22.08
CA ASP A 113 -4.12 -12.97 22.15
C ASP A 113 -5.51 -13.58 22.31
N GLU A 114 -6.41 -12.90 23.02
CA GLU A 114 -7.79 -13.33 23.20
C GLU A 114 -8.55 -13.26 21.87
N GLN A 115 -8.42 -12.18 21.14
CA GLN A 115 -9.00 -12.03 19.81
C GLN A 115 -8.47 -13.08 18.83
N LEU A 116 -7.17 -13.34 18.84
CA LEU A 116 -6.56 -14.36 17.97
C LEU A 116 -7.09 -15.78 18.27
N ARG A 117 -7.41 -16.09 19.53
CA ARG A 117 -7.95 -17.39 19.94
C ARG A 117 -9.43 -17.60 19.58
N THR A 118 -10.13 -16.59 19.13
CA THR A 118 -11.53 -16.74 18.70
C THR A 118 -11.68 -17.65 17.46
N ASP A 119 -10.59 -17.83 16.66
CA ASP A 119 -10.52 -18.75 15.53
C ASP A 119 -9.11 -19.35 15.41
N MET A 120 -8.95 -20.60 15.84
CA MET A 120 -7.66 -21.27 15.89
C MET A 120 -7.03 -21.53 14.51
N ASN A 121 -7.84 -21.69 13.45
CA ASN A 121 -7.32 -21.86 12.10
C ASN A 121 -6.72 -20.56 11.57
N ARG A 122 -7.42 -19.45 11.79
CA ARG A 122 -6.94 -18.11 11.43
C ARG A 122 -5.74 -17.72 12.29
N LYS A 123 -5.77 -18.06 13.61
CA LYS A 123 -4.65 -17.82 14.50
C LYS A 123 -3.35 -18.44 13.99
N LYS A 124 -3.37 -19.68 13.50
CA LYS A 124 -2.18 -20.33 12.93
C LYS A 124 -1.57 -19.53 11.78
N LEU A 125 -2.41 -18.94 10.91
CA LEU A 125 -1.95 -18.11 9.79
C LEU A 125 -1.44 -16.75 10.29
N ALA A 126 -2.13 -16.13 11.24
CA ALA A 126 -1.70 -14.89 11.87
C ALA A 126 -0.37 -15.06 12.62
N ASP A 127 -0.18 -16.14 13.37
CA ASP A 127 1.09 -16.45 14.05
C ASP A 127 2.23 -16.60 13.04
N ALA A 128 1.99 -17.24 11.89
CA ALA A 128 2.99 -17.36 10.82
C ALA A 128 3.38 -16.01 10.23
N TYR A 129 2.40 -15.10 10.06
CA TYR A 129 2.62 -13.73 9.61
C TYR A 129 3.44 -12.93 10.64
N PHE A 130 3.02 -12.93 11.91
CA PHE A 130 3.75 -12.21 12.96
C PHE A 130 5.17 -12.71 13.13
N HIS A 131 5.38 -14.04 13.06
CA HIS A 131 6.72 -14.62 13.10
C HIS A 131 7.58 -14.18 11.90
N ALA A 132 7.03 -14.17 10.69
CA ALA A 132 7.75 -13.72 9.50
C ALA A 132 8.09 -12.22 9.59
N LEU A 133 7.17 -11.41 10.12
CA LEU A 133 7.35 -9.97 10.31
C LEU A 133 8.45 -9.68 11.34
N ASP A 134 8.41 -10.35 12.50
CA ASP A 134 9.42 -10.23 13.55
C ASP A 134 10.81 -10.66 13.04
N SER A 135 10.87 -11.81 12.36
CA SER A 135 12.13 -12.33 11.79
C SER A 135 12.72 -11.45 10.68
N SER A 136 11.91 -10.62 10.04
CA SER A 136 12.36 -9.72 8.96
C SER A 136 13.21 -8.56 9.48
N GLY A 137 13.06 -8.17 10.74
CA GLY A 137 13.70 -6.99 11.33
C GLY A 137 13.23 -5.65 10.76
N LEU A 138 12.14 -5.64 10.00
CA LEU A 138 11.58 -4.41 9.42
C LEU A 138 10.98 -3.50 10.51
N PRO A 139 11.00 -2.18 10.32
CA PRO A 139 10.23 -1.25 11.15
C PRO A 139 8.72 -1.56 11.07
N VAL A 140 8.08 -1.74 12.23
CA VAL A 140 6.65 -2.01 12.34
C VAL A 140 5.97 -0.91 13.14
N VAL A 141 4.85 -0.41 12.61
CA VAL A 141 3.98 0.55 13.30
C VAL A 141 2.62 -0.10 13.56
N ASN A 142 2.32 -0.32 14.83
CA ASN A 142 1.00 -0.81 15.25
C ASN A 142 0.00 0.35 15.25
N LEU A 143 -1.08 0.19 14.49
CA LEU A 143 -2.18 1.14 14.42
C LEU A 143 -3.18 0.81 15.54
N THR A 144 -3.07 1.50 16.66
CA THR A 144 -3.89 1.28 17.87
C THR A 144 -4.95 2.34 18.07
N GLU A 145 -4.83 3.47 17.36
CA GLU A 145 -5.76 4.59 17.47
C GLU A 145 -6.09 5.14 16.08
N PRO A 146 -7.34 5.53 15.82
CA PRO A 146 -7.70 6.23 14.60
C PRO A 146 -7.09 7.64 14.56
N GLY A 147 -6.97 8.21 13.38
CA GLY A 147 -6.54 9.59 13.20
C GLY A 147 -5.12 9.77 12.68
N LEU A 148 -4.26 8.72 12.67
CA LEU A 148 -2.92 8.83 12.09
C LEU A 148 -3.02 9.31 10.64
N LYS A 149 -2.29 10.37 10.35
CA LYS A 149 -2.19 10.94 9.00
C LYS A 149 -0.79 10.67 8.45
N MET A 150 -0.74 10.14 7.24
CA MET A 150 0.47 9.87 6.48
C MET A 150 0.45 10.71 5.22
N LYS A 151 1.59 11.30 4.89
CA LYS A 151 1.77 12.02 3.63
C LYS A 151 2.94 11.42 2.88
N ILE A 152 2.70 11.06 1.63
CA ILE A 152 3.73 10.57 0.71
C ILE A 152 3.61 11.40 -0.56
N ASP A 153 4.60 12.23 -0.84
CA ASP A 153 4.56 13.23 -1.90
C ASP A 153 3.28 14.10 -1.80
N GLY A 154 2.38 14.00 -2.79
CA GLY A 154 1.09 14.70 -2.77
C GLY A 154 -0.08 13.86 -2.28
N MET A 155 0.13 12.56 -1.99
CA MET A 155 -0.90 11.66 -1.49
C MET A 155 -1.05 11.82 0.03
N ASN A 156 -2.28 12.00 0.50
CA ASN A 156 -2.61 12.02 1.92
C ASN A 156 -3.44 10.77 2.25
N MET A 157 -3.05 10.07 3.28
CA MET A 157 -3.75 8.91 3.83
C MET A 157 -4.12 9.19 5.29
N GLN A 158 -5.22 8.67 5.76
CA GLN A 158 -5.64 8.77 7.16
C GLN A 158 -6.22 7.44 7.62
N VAL A 159 -5.77 6.97 8.78
CA VAL A 159 -6.37 5.84 9.48
C VAL A 159 -7.69 6.31 10.10
N ILE A 160 -8.80 5.74 9.68
CA ILE A 160 -10.14 6.12 10.15
C ILE A 160 -10.74 5.11 11.14
N GLY A 161 -10.19 3.89 11.19
CA GLY A 161 -10.58 2.82 12.11
C GLY A 161 -9.40 1.94 12.44
N VAL A 162 -9.47 1.27 13.58
CA VAL A 162 -8.50 0.28 14.07
C VAL A 162 -9.24 -0.79 14.85
N ALA A 163 -8.58 -1.95 15.10
CA ALA A 163 -9.13 -3.00 15.95
C ALA A 163 -9.46 -2.46 17.35
N HIS A 164 -10.66 -2.78 17.84
CA HIS A 164 -11.03 -2.49 19.23
C HIS A 164 -10.74 -3.72 20.10
N PRO A 165 -9.85 -3.64 21.10
CA PRO A 165 -9.36 -4.80 21.86
C PRO A 165 -10.44 -5.60 22.58
N ASP A 166 -11.53 -4.94 23.00
CA ASP A 166 -12.62 -5.58 23.76
C ASP A 166 -13.66 -6.30 22.88
N ILE A 167 -13.56 -6.18 21.54
CA ILE A 167 -14.50 -6.84 20.64
C ILE A 167 -13.98 -8.22 20.28
N LEU A 168 -14.61 -9.26 20.82
CA LEU A 168 -14.27 -10.66 20.57
C LEU A 168 -15.16 -11.31 19.51
N THR A 169 -16.40 -10.83 19.37
CA THR A 169 -17.32 -11.33 18.35
C THR A 169 -16.82 -10.91 16.97
N ASN A 170 -16.57 -11.90 16.10
CA ASN A 170 -16.03 -11.66 14.76
C ASN A 170 -14.74 -10.83 14.76
N ALA A 171 -13.85 -11.11 15.73
CA ALA A 171 -12.70 -10.28 16.08
C ALA A 171 -11.79 -9.99 14.89
N TYR A 172 -11.55 -10.97 14.02
CA TYR A 172 -10.70 -10.79 12.83
C TYR A 172 -11.26 -9.76 11.84
N ASN A 173 -12.59 -9.68 11.67
CA ASN A 173 -13.19 -8.66 10.80
C ASN A 173 -13.25 -7.28 11.48
N ASN A 174 -13.25 -7.22 12.81
CA ASN A 174 -13.22 -5.96 13.55
C ASN A 174 -11.82 -5.34 13.63
N ALA A 175 -10.81 -6.04 13.12
CA ALA A 175 -9.44 -5.55 13.04
C ALA A 175 -9.17 -4.69 11.77
N SER A 176 -10.16 -4.58 10.88
CA SER A 176 -10.05 -3.87 9.59
C SER A 176 -10.62 -2.45 9.62
#